data_9a8a6ff92630159df9c0a433578a7f70
#
_entry.id   9a8a6ff92630159df9c0a433578a7f70
#
_cell.length_a   1.000
_cell.length_b   1.000
_cell.length_c   1.000
_cell.angle_alpha   90.00
_cell.angle_beta   90.00
_cell.angle_gamma   90.00
#
_symmetry.space_group_name_H-M   'P 1'
#
loop_
_entity.id
_entity.type
_entity.pdbx_description
1 polymer ?
#
loop_
_entity_poly.entity_id
_entity_poly.type
_entity_poly.pdbx_seq_one_letter_code
_entity_poly.pdbx_strand_id
1 'polypeptide(L)'
;MSNNKRLCIMKICITSQGSTLDSQAEERFGRAPFFIIVDTETGSFEALVNQFAGGSGGVGPKAAQLIIAHEVKALVSGMVGGNAREALLAAGIDLYAYRAGGTVRDALDRFNKNALERVA
;
A
#
# COMPACT_ATOMS: atom_id res chain seq x y z
N MET A 1 28.28 -4.93 -6.74
CA MET A 1 28.00 -3.80 -7.36
C MET A 1 26.62 -3.71 -7.84
N SER A 2 26.33 -4.09 -9.06
CA SER A 2 24.99 -3.96 -9.57
C SER A 2 23.98 -4.76 -8.78
N ASN A 3 24.39 -5.84 -8.13
CA ASN A 3 23.49 -6.62 -7.34
C ASN A 3 22.90 -5.86 -6.18
N ASN A 4 23.66 -4.92 -5.65
CA ASN A 4 23.17 -4.13 -4.54
C ASN A 4 21.99 -3.29 -4.94
N LYS A 5 21.98 -2.82 -6.17
CA LYS A 5 20.87 -2.05 -6.64
C LYS A 5 19.59 -2.83 -6.64
N ARG A 6 19.63 -4.07 -7.08
CA ARG A 6 18.43 -4.88 -7.07
C ARG A 6 17.93 -5.12 -5.66
N LEU A 7 18.86 -5.27 -4.72
CA LEU A 7 18.47 -5.47 -3.34
C LEU A 7 17.82 -4.22 -2.74
N CYS A 8 18.03 -3.07 -3.37
CA CYS A 8 17.44 -1.83 -2.88
C CYS A 8 16.11 -1.51 -3.53
N ILE A 9 15.66 -2.31 -4.50
CA ILE A 9 14.37 -2.08 -5.11
C ILE A 9 13.30 -2.29 -4.07
N MET A 10 12.43 -1.30 -3.93
CA MET A 10 11.35 -1.36 -2.96
C MET A 10 10.03 -1.13 -3.66
N LYS A 11 9.11 -2.06 -3.46
CA LYS A 11 7.73 -1.88 -3.88
C LYS A 11 6.92 -1.51 -2.68
N ILE A 12 6.05 -0.52 -2.85
CA ILE A 12 5.12 -0.14 -1.80
C ILE A 12 3.71 -0.21 -2.35
N CYS A 13 2.75 -0.34 -1.44
CA CYS A 13 1.35 -0.38 -1.79
C CYS A 13 0.66 0.85 -1.22
N ILE A 14 -0.14 1.54 -2.03
CA ILE A 14 -0.92 2.68 -1.60
C ILE A 14 -2.38 2.39 -1.89
N THR A 15 -3.24 2.53 -0.89
CA THR A 15 -4.67 2.27 -1.08
C THR A 15 -5.30 3.40 -1.88
N SER A 16 -6.16 3.03 -2.84
CA SER A 16 -6.64 3.98 -3.84
C SER A 16 -8.08 3.71 -4.22
N GLN A 17 -8.78 4.76 -4.62
CA GLN A 17 -10.13 4.65 -5.13
C GLN A 17 -10.16 4.40 -6.63
N GLY A 18 -9.05 4.58 -7.32
CA GLY A 18 -8.97 4.38 -8.75
C GLY A 18 -7.67 3.75 -9.16
N SER A 19 -7.47 3.63 -10.46
CA SER A 19 -6.39 2.83 -11.02
C SER A 19 -5.15 3.63 -11.45
N THR A 20 -5.06 4.90 -11.08
CA THR A 20 -3.93 5.75 -11.48
C THR A 20 -3.33 6.44 -10.28
N LEU A 21 -2.15 7.01 -10.48
CA LEU A 21 -1.49 7.79 -9.42
C LEU A 21 -2.26 9.06 -9.09
N ASP A 22 -3.07 9.55 -10.00
CA ASP A 22 -3.87 10.74 -9.75
C ASP A 22 -5.23 10.43 -9.15
N SER A 23 -5.52 9.16 -8.90
CA SER A 23 -6.73 8.75 -8.21
C SER A 23 -6.69 9.17 -6.75
N GLN A 24 -7.86 9.35 -6.17
CA GLN A 24 -7.98 9.69 -4.77
C GLN A 24 -7.45 8.55 -3.90
N ALA A 25 -6.63 8.88 -2.92
CA ALA A 25 -6.17 7.90 -1.96
C ALA A 25 -7.35 7.45 -1.09
N GLU A 26 -7.39 6.16 -0.80
CA GLU A 26 -8.44 5.60 0.06
C GLU A 26 -7.90 5.42 1.47
N GLU A 27 -8.64 5.90 2.46
CA GLU A 27 -8.18 5.83 3.83
C GLU A 27 -8.26 4.42 4.41
N ARG A 28 -9.28 3.65 4.04
CA ARG A 28 -9.53 2.34 4.64
C ARG A 28 -8.92 1.23 3.80
N PHE A 29 -8.03 0.47 4.41
CA PHE A 29 -7.26 -0.55 3.69
C PHE A 29 -8.15 -1.60 3.02
N GLY A 30 -8.99 -2.28 3.79
CA GLY A 30 -9.77 -3.40 3.26
C GLY A 30 -10.85 -2.98 2.27
N ARG A 31 -11.25 -1.72 2.31
CA ARG A 31 -12.32 -1.20 1.46
C ARG A 31 -11.82 -0.49 0.21
N ALA A 32 -10.52 -0.36 0.06
CA ALA A 32 -9.96 0.30 -1.11
C ALA A 32 -10.28 -0.51 -2.36
N PRO A 33 -10.88 0.11 -3.39
CA PRO A 33 -11.16 -0.62 -4.63
C PRO A 33 -9.90 -1.07 -5.37
N PHE A 34 -8.81 -0.32 -5.20
CA PHE A 34 -7.55 -0.62 -5.85
C PHE A 34 -6.39 -0.50 -4.89
N PHE A 35 -5.37 -1.29 -5.14
CA PHE A 35 -4.07 -1.13 -4.50
C PHE A 35 -3.09 -0.73 -5.60
N ILE A 36 -2.43 0.41 -5.42
CA ILE A 36 -1.43 0.85 -6.38
C ILE A 36 -0.07 0.37 -5.87
N ILE A 37 0.55 -0.51 -6.64
CA ILE A 37 1.85 -1.07 -6.29
C ILE A 37 2.89 -0.24 -7.05
N VAL A 38 3.73 0.45 -6.32
CA VAL A 38 4.72 1.36 -6.91
C VAL A 38 6.12 0.85 -6.65
N ASP A 39 6.92 0.83 -7.70
CA ASP A 39 8.36 0.60 -7.58
C ASP A 39 8.99 1.97 -7.32
N THR A 40 9.49 2.16 -6.10
CA THR A 40 9.99 3.48 -5.71
C THR A 40 11.28 3.86 -6.42
N GLU A 41 11.97 2.89 -6.99
CA GLU A 41 13.22 3.18 -7.67
C GLU A 41 12.99 3.73 -9.07
N THR A 42 12.05 3.15 -9.80
CA THR A 42 11.78 3.56 -11.19
C THR A 42 10.59 4.49 -11.31
N GLY A 43 9.71 4.51 -10.30
CA GLY A 43 8.48 5.28 -10.37
C GLY A 43 7.37 4.57 -11.12
N SER A 44 7.63 3.37 -11.65
CA SER A 44 6.58 2.65 -12.36
C SER A 44 5.58 2.08 -11.36
N PHE A 45 4.34 1.86 -11.82
CA PHE A 45 3.30 1.35 -10.94
C PHE A 45 2.37 0.43 -11.69
N GLU A 46 1.65 -0.39 -10.93
CA GLU A 46 0.55 -1.17 -11.47
C GLU A 46 -0.64 -1.03 -10.53
N ALA A 47 -1.83 -1.09 -11.09
CA ALA A 47 -3.06 -1.02 -10.31
C ALA A 47 -3.60 -2.44 -10.13
N LEU A 48 -3.79 -2.83 -8.88
CA LEU A 48 -4.27 -4.15 -8.53
C LEU A 48 -5.70 -4.00 -8.01
N VAL A 49 -6.63 -4.69 -8.65
CA VAL A 49 -8.03 -4.64 -8.22
C VAL A 49 -8.17 -5.39 -6.90
N ASN A 50 -8.81 -4.75 -5.91
CA ASN A 50 -9.13 -5.41 -4.66
C ASN A 50 -10.53 -6.02 -4.79
N GLN A 51 -10.58 -7.29 -5.17
CA GLN A 51 -11.85 -7.97 -5.38
C GLN A 51 -12.63 -8.19 -4.09
N PHE A 52 -12.04 -7.90 -2.94
CA PHE A 52 -12.68 -8.11 -1.65
C PHE A 52 -13.32 -6.85 -1.08
N ALA A 53 -13.18 -5.70 -1.76
CA ALA A 53 -13.59 -4.41 -1.20
C ALA A 53 -15.07 -4.37 -0.83
N GLY A 54 -15.92 -5.06 -1.58
CA GLY A 54 -17.36 -5.08 -1.32
C GLY A 54 -17.82 -6.20 -0.42
N GLY A 55 -16.92 -6.98 0.11
CA GLY A 55 -17.28 -8.13 0.93
C GLY A 55 -17.86 -7.75 2.28
N SER A 56 -18.55 -8.68 2.92
CA SER A 56 -19.25 -8.42 4.17
C SER A 56 -18.43 -8.72 5.40
N GLY A 57 -17.33 -9.45 5.29
CA GLY A 57 -16.51 -9.78 6.44
C GLY A 57 -15.19 -10.35 6.00
N GLY A 58 -14.16 -10.23 6.84
CA GLY A 58 -12.86 -10.77 6.55
C GLY A 58 -12.16 -10.11 5.38
N VAL A 59 -12.62 -8.92 4.97
CA VAL A 59 -12.05 -8.27 3.78
C VAL A 59 -10.62 -7.81 4.01
N GLY A 60 -10.31 -7.37 5.24
CA GLY A 60 -8.97 -6.90 5.57
C GLY A 60 -7.92 -7.99 5.43
N PRO A 61 -8.10 -9.15 6.11
CA PRO A 61 -7.13 -10.25 5.97
C PRO A 61 -6.99 -10.76 4.55
N LYS A 62 -8.10 -10.82 3.78
CA LYS A 62 -8.02 -11.26 2.39
C LYS A 62 -7.24 -10.26 1.55
N ALA A 63 -7.49 -8.97 1.75
CA ALA A 63 -6.77 -7.92 1.06
C ALA A 63 -5.28 -7.96 1.43
N ALA A 64 -4.98 -8.23 2.70
CA ALA A 64 -3.59 -8.35 3.13
C ALA A 64 -2.87 -9.46 2.38
N GLN A 65 -3.50 -10.62 2.24
CA GLN A 65 -2.90 -11.71 1.50
C GLN A 65 -2.63 -11.32 0.05
N LEU A 66 -3.53 -10.56 -0.53
CA LEU A 66 -3.38 -10.12 -1.90
C LEU A 66 -2.11 -9.29 -2.09
N ILE A 67 -1.86 -8.32 -1.20
CA ILE A 67 -0.66 -7.50 -1.36
C ILE A 67 0.60 -8.21 -0.88
N ILE A 68 0.48 -9.12 0.07
CA ILE A 68 1.63 -9.93 0.49
C ILE A 68 2.17 -10.72 -0.69
N ALA A 69 1.29 -11.24 -1.52
CA ALA A 69 1.71 -12.01 -2.70
C ALA A 69 2.48 -11.17 -3.71
N HIS A 70 2.37 -9.85 -3.63
CA HIS A 70 3.08 -8.95 -4.53
C HIS A 70 4.41 -8.45 -3.94
N GLU A 71 4.78 -8.98 -2.78
CA GLU A 71 6.10 -8.74 -2.20
C GLU A 71 6.41 -7.27 -1.94
N VAL A 72 5.40 -6.52 -1.53
CA VAL A 72 5.62 -5.12 -1.15
C VAL A 72 6.31 -5.06 0.20
N LYS A 73 7.08 -4.01 0.43
CA LYS A 73 7.80 -3.79 1.68
C LYS A 73 7.09 -2.84 2.61
N ALA A 74 6.20 -2.02 2.09
CA ALA A 74 5.49 -1.03 2.88
C ALA A 74 4.08 -0.85 2.37
N LEU A 75 3.18 -0.48 3.27
CA LEU A 75 1.80 -0.14 2.95
C LEU A 75 1.56 1.28 3.43
N VAL A 76 1.01 2.11 2.53
CA VAL A 76 0.61 3.47 2.85
C VAL A 76 -0.92 3.51 2.83
N SER A 77 -1.52 3.73 3.99
CA SER A 77 -2.98 3.71 4.12
C SER A 77 -3.35 4.48 5.38
N GLY A 78 -4.60 4.89 5.49
CA GLY A 78 -5.04 5.64 6.65
C GLY A 78 -5.44 4.75 7.82
N MET A 79 -6.11 3.64 7.53
CA MET A 79 -6.68 2.79 8.58
C MET A 79 -6.58 1.33 8.19
N VAL A 80 -5.96 0.54 9.05
CA VAL A 80 -5.78 -0.90 8.82
C VAL A 80 -6.33 -1.63 10.04
N GLY A 81 -7.29 -2.50 9.81
CA GLY A 81 -7.90 -3.26 10.91
C GLY A 81 -6.93 -4.24 11.55
N GLY A 82 -7.24 -4.67 12.78
CA GLY A 82 -6.32 -5.46 13.57
C GLY A 82 -5.86 -6.76 12.93
N ASN A 83 -6.79 -7.51 12.35
CA ASN A 83 -6.44 -8.80 11.73
C ASN A 83 -5.55 -8.60 10.50
N ALA A 84 -5.87 -7.61 9.68
CA ALA A 84 -5.05 -7.29 8.52
C ALA A 84 -3.67 -6.82 8.96
N ARG A 85 -3.65 -5.98 10.00
CA ARG A 85 -2.39 -5.47 10.52
C ARG A 85 -1.47 -6.60 10.97
N GLU A 86 -2.01 -7.58 11.69
CA GLU A 86 -1.20 -8.70 12.15
C GLU A 86 -0.62 -9.49 10.98
N ALA A 87 -1.43 -9.74 9.95
CA ALA A 87 -0.98 -10.47 8.79
C ALA A 87 0.15 -9.71 8.06
N LEU A 88 -0.01 -8.41 7.92
CA LEU A 88 0.97 -7.58 7.23
C LEU A 88 2.30 -7.53 8.00
N LEU A 89 2.21 -7.36 9.30
CA LEU A 89 3.42 -7.32 10.13
C LEU A 89 4.14 -8.66 10.13
N ALA A 90 3.38 -9.76 10.17
CA ALA A 90 3.99 -11.08 10.12
C ALA A 90 4.72 -11.31 8.80
N ALA A 91 4.29 -10.65 7.73
CA ALA A 91 4.93 -10.74 6.43
C ALA A 91 6.09 -9.76 6.27
N GLY A 92 6.39 -8.97 7.30
CA GLY A 92 7.49 -8.02 7.24
C GLY A 92 7.19 -6.72 6.53
N ILE A 93 5.90 -6.36 6.41
CA ILE A 93 5.50 -5.14 5.73
C ILE A 93 5.39 -4.01 6.74
N ASP A 94 6.06 -2.89 6.48
CA ASP A 94 5.98 -1.70 7.33
C ASP A 94 4.71 -0.93 7.01
N LEU A 95 4.07 -0.39 8.03
CA LEU A 95 2.80 0.34 7.87
C LEU A 95 3.03 1.83 8.10
N TYR A 96 2.59 2.64 7.14
CA TYR A 96 2.68 4.10 7.21
C TYR A 96 1.29 4.69 7.12
N ALA A 97 1.03 5.71 7.94
CA ALA A 97 -0.28 6.36 7.99
C ALA A 97 -0.34 7.51 7.00
N TYR A 98 -1.39 7.53 6.17
CA TYR A 98 -1.68 8.65 5.31
C TYR A 98 -3.18 8.94 5.36
N ARG A 99 -3.54 10.05 5.98
CA ARG A 99 -4.95 10.44 6.17
C ARG A 99 -5.21 11.86 5.71
N ALA A 100 -4.27 12.45 4.98
CA ALA A 100 -4.36 13.85 4.63
C ALA A 100 -5.32 14.15 3.48
N GLY A 101 -5.90 13.11 2.88
CA GLY A 101 -6.69 13.29 1.66
C GLY A 101 -5.76 13.50 0.49
N GLY A 102 -6.32 13.79 -0.69
CA GLY A 102 -5.52 13.98 -1.87
C GLY A 102 -5.33 12.70 -2.65
N THR A 103 -4.33 12.68 -3.51
CA THR A 103 -4.16 11.60 -4.47
C THR A 103 -3.14 10.58 -4.01
N VAL A 104 -3.11 9.45 -4.71
CA VAL A 104 -2.07 8.44 -4.51
C VAL A 104 -0.70 9.06 -4.73
N ARG A 105 -0.58 9.94 -5.73
CA ARG A 105 0.68 10.64 -6.02
C ARG A 105 1.12 11.48 -4.83
N ASP A 106 0.18 12.15 -4.17
CA ASP A 106 0.50 12.93 -2.96
C ASP A 106 1.05 12.04 -1.87
N ALA A 107 0.44 10.88 -1.67
CA ALA A 107 0.89 9.94 -0.65
C ALA A 107 2.28 9.40 -0.99
N LEU A 108 2.51 9.07 -2.25
CA LEU A 108 3.81 8.58 -2.71
C LEU A 108 4.89 9.63 -2.49
N ASP A 109 4.57 10.87 -2.82
CA ASP A 109 5.52 11.98 -2.65
C ASP A 109 5.93 12.11 -1.19
N ARG A 110 4.97 12.04 -0.28
CA ARG A 110 5.27 12.12 1.15
C ARG A 110 6.08 10.94 1.63
N PHE A 111 5.78 9.76 1.12
CA PHE A 111 6.56 8.57 1.47
C PHE A 111 8.02 8.76 1.04
N ASN A 112 8.24 9.24 -0.18
CA ASN A 112 9.59 9.42 -0.71
C ASN A 112 10.36 10.48 0.06
N LYS A 113 9.67 11.44 0.65
CA LYS A 113 10.30 12.50 1.44
C LYS A 113 10.43 12.15 2.91
N ASN A 114 10.10 10.92 3.29
CA ASN A 114 10.09 10.48 4.68
C ASN A 114 9.18 11.34 5.55
N ALA A 115 8.07 11.79 4.98
CA ALA A 115 7.15 12.69 5.66
C ALA A 115 5.93 11.96 6.23
N LEU A 116 5.88 10.64 6.16
CA LEU A 116 4.79 9.85 6.72
C LEU A 116 5.21 9.21 8.03
N GLU A 117 4.24 9.09 8.93
CA GLU A 117 4.47 8.43 10.21
C GLU A 117 4.43 6.92 10.01
N ARG A 118 5.47 6.23 10.44
CA ARG A 118 5.46 4.78 10.45
C ARG A 118 4.76 4.33 11.72
N VAL A 119 3.68 3.57 11.56
CA VAL A 119 2.85 3.16 12.70
C VAL A 119 3.08 1.72 13.12
N ALA A 120 3.80 0.96 12.32
CA ALA A 120 4.16 -0.41 12.72
C ALA A 120 5.26 -0.98 11.84
#